data_0a9e6037c16ad656f73237c16cca632c
#
_entry.id   0a9e6037c16ad656f73237c16cca632c
#
_cell.length_a   1.000
_cell.length_b   1.000
_cell.length_c   1.000
_cell.angle_alpha   90.00
_cell.angle_beta   90.00
_cell.angle_gamma   90.00
#
_symmetry.space_group_name_H-M   'P 1'
#
loop_
_entity.id
_entity.type
_entity.pdbx_description
1 polymer ?
#
loop_
_entity_poly.entity_id
_entity_poly.type
_entity_poly.pdbx_seq_one_letter_code
_entity_poly.pdbx_strand_id
1 'polypeptide(L)'
;MAKTYNELYLAMRRALKEAGVEEYALEARRLLAQGAGYTDAQLIARMYMYAGEEAEKAAGELLQRRLSGEPLAYIAGKWEFYGLEMIVTPSVLIPRMDTEPLVFTALDILKDVNEPRILDLCCGSGCIGCALGVNLPKARVIFADISSEALSVTRKNISLHRLNSRAVALEADALAPPPLRMQNFDLIACNPPYITEEECQALDTSVRDWEPMLALDGGEDGLVFYRSVLQNWKSVLKDGGWIIFEIGEGQAADVRALLLGAGFHNLGCTLDTLGTERIIYAQKKKSIPTDSEEM
;
A
#
# COMPACT_ATOMS: atom_id res chain seq x y z
N MET A 1 34.48 14.51 22.72
CA MET A 1 34.64 13.21 23.44
C MET A 1 33.81 12.20 22.67
N ALA A 2 34.36 11.01 22.45
CA ALA A 2 33.60 9.94 21.81
C ALA A 2 32.41 9.54 22.70
N LYS A 3 31.22 9.40 22.08
CA LYS A 3 29.99 9.00 22.76
C LYS A 3 29.76 7.51 22.58
N THR A 4 29.13 6.88 23.56
CA THR A 4 28.60 5.52 23.42
C THR A 4 27.32 5.53 22.58
N TYR A 5 26.95 4.37 21.99
CA TYR A 5 25.66 4.25 21.30
C TYR A 5 24.49 4.55 22.25
N ASN A 6 24.58 4.23 23.53
CA ASN A 6 23.56 4.57 24.51
C ASN A 6 23.40 6.08 24.70
N GLU A 7 24.50 6.83 24.77
CA GLU A 7 24.46 8.29 24.88
C GLU A 7 23.85 8.93 23.62
N LEU A 8 24.19 8.44 22.44
CA LEU A 8 23.57 8.87 21.18
C LEU A 8 22.08 8.55 21.14
N TYR A 9 21.70 7.31 21.52
CA TYR A 9 20.29 6.92 21.59
C TYR A 9 19.48 7.83 22.52
N LEU A 10 19.98 8.10 23.72
CA LEU A 10 19.29 8.96 24.69
C LEU A 10 19.15 10.41 24.19
N ALA A 11 20.17 10.93 23.50
CA ALA A 11 20.10 12.25 22.88
C ALA A 11 19.06 12.30 21.74
N MET A 12 19.09 11.34 20.82
CA MET A 12 18.12 11.25 19.71
C MET A 12 16.70 11.04 20.22
N ARG A 13 16.51 10.16 21.20
CA ARG A 13 15.22 9.91 21.85
C ARG A 13 14.65 11.17 22.48
N ARG A 14 15.48 11.99 23.12
CA ARG A 14 15.05 13.26 23.70
C ARG A 14 14.61 14.24 22.61
N ALA A 15 15.43 14.42 21.58
CA ALA A 15 15.13 15.33 20.47
C ALA A 15 13.80 14.98 19.77
N LEU A 16 13.56 13.71 19.47
CA LEU A 16 12.31 13.25 18.86
C LEU A 16 11.11 13.46 19.80
N LYS A 17 11.29 13.21 21.11
CA LYS A 17 10.22 13.46 22.10
C LYS A 17 9.87 14.94 22.20
N GLU A 18 10.86 15.82 22.21
CA GLU A 18 10.68 17.27 22.25
C GLU A 18 10.01 17.81 20.96
N ALA A 19 10.23 17.12 19.84
CA ALA A 19 9.57 17.38 18.57
C ALA A 19 8.15 16.78 18.46
N GLY A 20 7.64 16.11 19.50
CA GLY A 20 6.28 15.55 19.53
C GLY A 20 6.10 14.21 18.78
N VAL A 21 7.19 13.54 18.42
CA VAL A 21 7.11 12.23 17.77
C VAL A 21 6.56 11.19 18.76
N GLU A 22 5.45 10.53 18.44
CA GLU A 22 4.79 9.59 19.35
C GLU A 22 5.67 8.38 19.66
N GLU A 23 6.23 7.75 18.63
CA GLU A 23 7.07 6.55 18.74
C GLU A 23 8.57 6.87 18.93
N TYR A 24 8.87 8.01 19.55
CA TYR A 24 10.21 8.58 19.65
C TYR A 24 11.29 7.59 20.10
N ALA A 25 10.97 6.64 20.96
CA ALA A 25 11.93 5.66 21.50
C ALA A 25 12.27 4.58 20.46
N LEU A 26 11.28 4.11 19.73
CA LEU A 26 11.46 3.13 18.65
C LEU A 26 12.19 3.78 17.47
N GLU A 27 11.75 4.96 17.07
CA GLU A 27 12.33 5.69 15.96
C GLU A 27 13.79 6.07 16.22
N ALA A 28 14.13 6.58 17.42
CA ALA A 28 15.53 6.87 17.79
C ALA A 28 16.43 5.64 17.66
N ARG A 29 15.94 4.47 18.07
CA ARG A 29 16.71 3.22 17.96
C ARG A 29 16.90 2.82 16.49
N ARG A 30 15.84 2.87 15.67
CA ARG A 30 15.92 2.52 14.25
C ARG A 30 16.84 3.46 13.47
N LEU A 31 16.73 4.76 13.69
CA LEU A 31 17.61 5.76 13.05
C LEU A 31 19.09 5.55 13.45
N LEU A 32 19.34 5.31 14.73
CA LEU A 32 20.72 5.04 15.21
C LEU A 32 21.26 3.73 14.65
N ALA A 33 20.45 2.67 14.63
CA ALA A 33 20.84 1.38 14.06
C ALA A 33 21.20 1.53 12.58
N GLN A 34 20.36 2.24 11.80
CA GLN A 34 20.62 2.51 10.39
C GLN A 34 21.88 3.33 10.18
N GLY A 35 22.07 4.44 10.92
CA GLY A 35 23.28 5.28 10.83
C GLY A 35 24.56 4.52 11.18
N ALA A 36 24.47 3.52 12.07
CA ALA A 36 25.60 2.66 12.44
C ALA A 36 25.78 1.44 11.50
N GLY A 37 24.89 1.22 10.55
CA GLY A 37 24.91 0.03 9.67
C GLY A 37 24.59 -1.28 10.43
N TYR A 38 23.80 -1.22 11.49
CA TYR A 38 23.43 -2.36 12.33
C TYR A 38 21.93 -2.69 12.20
N THR A 39 21.60 -3.94 12.51
CA THR A 39 20.23 -4.30 12.88
C THR A 39 19.93 -3.80 14.30
N ASP A 40 18.64 -3.71 14.67
CA ASP A 40 18.22 -3.35 16.04
C ASP A 40 18.88 -4.26 17.09
N ALA A 41 18.93 -5.57 16.85
CA ALA A 41 19.56 -6.53 17.75
C ALA A 41 21.07 -6.29 17.88
N GLN A 42 21.75 -6.00 16.78
CA GLN A 42 23.19 -5.68 16.79
C GLN A 42 23.48 -4.38 17.52
N LEU A 43 22.63 -3.36 17.37
CA LEU A 43 22.74 -2.10 18.11
C LEU A 43 22.58 -2.34 19.61
N ILE A 44 21.52 -3.06 20.02
CA ILE A 44 21.26 -3.37 21.44
C ILE A 44 22.47 -4.06 22.09
N ALA A 45 23.08 -5.03 21.42
CA ALA A 45 24.26 -5.71 21.92
C ALA A 45 25.49 -4.78 22.07
N ARG A 46 25.49 -3.61 21.45
CA ARG A 46 26.61 -2.66 21.41
C ARG A 46 26.35 -1.34 22.12
N MET A 47 25.23 -1.21 22.83
CA MET A 47 24.80 0.07 23.44
C MET A 47 25.87 0.74 24.29
N TYR A 48 26.71 -0.03 24.98
CA TYR A 48 27.75 0.50 25.84
C TYR A 48 29.13 0.64 25.15
N MET A 49 29.20 0.32 23.86
CA MET A 49 30.42 0.56 23.07
C MET A 49 30.44 2.01 22.58
N TYR A 50 31.65 2.52 22.35
CA TYR A 50 31.84 3.83 21.73
C TYR A 50 31.42 3.78 20.26
N ALA A 51 30.66 4.78 19.81
CA ALA A 51 30.31 4.96 18.41
C ALA A 51 31.50 5.55 17.64
N GLY A 52 31.69 5.09 16.41
CA GLY A 52 32.60 5.75 15.48
C GLY A 52 32.07 7.08 14.99
N GLU A 53 32.94 7.99 14.61
CA GLU A 53 32.57 9.33 14.11
C GLU A 53 31.62 9.26 12.90
N GLU A 54 31.82 8.30 12.00
CA GLU A 54 30.95 8.09 10.83
C GLU A 54 29.53 7.69 11.24
N ALA A 55 29.39 6.77 12.22
CA ALA A 55 28.10 6.34 12.73
C ALA A 55 27.37 7.48 13.46
N GLU A 56 28.09 8.27 14.29
CA GLU A 56 27.52 9.44 14.96
C GLU A 56 27.04 10.47 13.94
N LYS A 57 27.83 10.76 12.91
CA LYS A 57 27.48 11.70 11.84
C LYS A 57 26.26 11.22 11.05
N ALA A 58 26.28 9.97 10.58
CA ALA A 58 25.18 9.39 9.79
C ALA A 58 23.87 9.37 10.60
N ALA A 59 23.92 8.92 11.86
CA ALA A 59 22.75 8.93 12.74
C ALA A 59 22.21 10.38 12.97
N GLY A 60 23.13 11.35 13.10
CA GLY A 60 22.77 12.75 13.21
C GLY A 60 22.06 13.29 11.97
N GLU A 61 22.52 12.95 10.78
CA GLU A 61 21.89 13.33 9.51
C GLU A 61 20.48 12.73 9.38
N LEU A 62 20.30 11.45 9.72
CA LEU A 62 19.00 10.79 9.72
C LEU A 62 18.03 11.41 10.74
N LEU A 63 18.54 11.77 11.92
CA LEU A 63 17.76 12.47 12.94
C LEU A 63 17.27 13.83 12.42
N GLN A 64 18.13 14.62 11.75
CA GLN A 64 17.74 15.93 11.20
C GLN A 64 16.65 15.77 10.12
N ARG A 65 16.75 14.78 9.24
CA ARG A 65 15.69 14.48 8.27
C ARG A 65 14.38 14.19 9.00
N ARG A 66 14.39 13.37 10.04
CA ARG A 66 13.18 13.06 10.81
C ARG A 66 12.60 14.28 11.54
N LEU A 67 13.45 15.11 12.11
CA LEU A 67 13.05 16.37 12.77
C LEU A 67 12.51 17.40 11.78
N SER A 68 12.86 17.33 10.49
CA SER A 68 12.24 18.16 9.44
C SER A 68 10.88 17.64 8.98
N GLY A 69 10.35 16.55 9.59
CA GLY A 69 9.05 15.98 9.29
C GLY A 69 9.08 14.79 8.34
N GLU A 70 10.24 14.44 7.76
CA GLU A 70 10.33 13.29 6.84
C GLU A 70 9.90 11.98 7.53
N PRO A 71 8.97 11.20 6.94
CA PRO A 71 8.52 9.94 7.52
C PRO A 71 9.65 8.94 7.71
N LEU A 72 9.63 8.22 8.84
CA LEU A 72 10.63 7.20 9.15
C LEU A 72 10.76 6.15 8.03
N ALA A 73 9.65 5.78 7.40
CA ALA A 73 9.64 4.82 6.30
C ALA A 73 10.50 5.27 5.11
N TYR A 74 10.43 6.54 4.73
CA TYR A 74 11.24 7.09 3.64
C TYR A 74 12.71 7.25 4.03
N ILE A 75 12.98 7.62 5.28
CA ILE A 75 14.34 7.67 5.81
C ILE A 75 14.97 6.27 5.79
N ALA A 76 14.19 5.25 6.20
CA ALA A 76 14.62 3.86 6.20
C ALA A 76 14.71 3.25 4.79
N GLY A 77 13.94 3.80 3.82
CA GLY A 77 13.82 3.26 2.47
C GLY A 77 13.05 1.94 2.39
N LYS A 78 12.46 1.52 3.51
CA LYS A 78 11.73 0.25 3.63
C LYS A 78 10.67 0.33 4.74
N TRP A 79 9.63 -0.49 4.58
CA TRP A 79 8.53 -0.59 5.52
C TRP A 79 8.00 -2.03 5.57
N GLU A 80 7.37 -2.41 6.65
CA GLU A 80 6.73 -3.73 6.76
C GLU A 80 5.27 -3.64 6.35
N PHE A 81 4.79 -4.60 5.58
CA PHE A 81 3.39 -4.78 5.22
C PHE A 81 3.07 -6.26 5.09
N TYR A 82 2.09 -6.72 5.80
CA TYR A 82 1.63 -8.13 5.81
C TYR A 82 2.79 -9.13 6.04
N GLY A 83 3.70 -8.79 6.95
CA GLY A 83 4.90 -9.59 7.25
C GLY A 83 5.99 -9.55 6.16
N LEU A 84 5.85 -8.70 5.15
CA LEU A 84 6.83 -8.53 4.06
C LEU A 84 7.58 -7.20 4.20
N GLU A 85 8.89 -7.22 3.99
CA GLU A 85 9.67 -5.99 3.86
C GLU A 85 9.43 -5.38 2.48
N MET A 86 8.87 -4.17 2.41
CA MET A 86 8.60 -3.43 1.19
C MET A 86 9.58 -2.27 1.03
N ILE A 87 10.15 -2.11 -0.14
CA ILE A 87 10.89 -0.91 -0.52
C ILE A 87 9.88 0.21 -0.69
N VAL A 88 10.14 1.35 -0.06
CA VAL A 88 9.32 2.57 -0.16
C VAL A 88 10.20 3.79 -0.45
N THR A 89 9.65 4.75 -1.17
CA THR A 89 10.27 6.04 -1.48
C THR A 89 9.19 7.11 -1.50
N PRO A 90 9.52 8.41 -1.52
CA PRO A 90 8.53 9.48 -1.64
C PRO A 90 7.65 9.42 -2.91
N SER A 91 7.89 8.48 -3.81
CA SER A 91 7.07 8.26 -5.00
C SER A 91 5.87 7.35 -4.78
N VAL A 92 5.70 6.77 -3.58
CA VAL A 92 4.60 5.84 -3.27
C VAL A 92 4.03 6.13 -1.89
N LEU A 93 2.75 5.87 -1.72
CA LEU A 93 2.12 5.85 -0.40
C LEU A 93 2.83 4.83 0.50
N ILE A 94 3.11 5.21 1.74
CA ILE A 94 3.62 4.26 2.74
C ILE A 94 2.51 3.25 3.05
N PRO A 95 2.74 1.93 2.88
CA PRO A 95 1.73 0.92 3.17
C PRO A 95 1.15 1.04 4.58
N ARG A 96 -0.17 1.02 4.72
CA ARG A 96 -0.88 1.15 5.99
C ARG A 96 -1.32 -0.22 6.51
N MET A 97 -1.34 -0.38 7.82
CA MET A 97 -1.88 -1.59 8.46
C MET A 97 -3.37 -1.78 8.15
N ASP A 98 -4.12 -0.68 7.96
CA ASP A 98 -5.55 -0.70 7.62
C ASP A 98 -5.82 -1.28 6.23
N THR A 99 -4.80 -1.39 5.38
CA THR A 99 -4.87 -2.07 4.08
C THR A 99 -4.70 -3.59 4.19
N GLU A 100 -4.13 -4.13 5.28
CA GLU A 100 -3.91 -5.57 5.43
C GLU A 100 -5.20 -6.42 5.40
N PRO A 101 -6.34 -5.96 5.95
CA PRO A 101 -7.63 -6.65 5.80
C PRO A 101 -8.05 -6.87 4.33
N LEU A 102 -7.62 -6.00 3.40
CA LEU A 102 -7.86 -6.20 1.96
C LEU A 102 -7.14 -7.48 1.48
N VAL A 103 -5.88 -7.66 1.85
CA VAL A 103 -5.11 -8.87 1.51
C VAL A 103 -5.75 -10.11 2.12
N PHE A 104 -6.11 -10.05 3.40
CA PHE A 104 -6.76 -11.16 4.09
C PHE A 104 -8.06 -11.58 3.39
N THR A 105 -8.93 -10.62 3.08
CA THR A 105 -10.21 -10.86 2.38
C THR A 105 -9.98 -11.41 0.98
N ALA A 106 -9.01 -10.87 0.24
CA ALA A 106 -8.65 -11.35 -1.09
C ALA A 106 -8.15 -12.80 -1.09
N LEU A 107 -7.35 -13.18 -0.11
CA LEU A 107 -6.86 -14.56 0.06
C LEU A 107 -8.01 -15.53 0.36
N ASP A 108 -8.98 -15.15 1.20
CA ASP A 108 -10.16 -15.98 1.48
C ASP A 108 -11.05 -16.15 0.24
N ILE A 109 -11.26 -15.08 -0.54
CA ILE A 109 -11.99 -15.12 -1.80
C ILE A 109 -11.32 -16.06 -2.81
N LEU A 110 -10.00 -16.07 -2.87
CA LEU A 110 -9.23 -16.81 -3.88
C LEU A 110 -8.78 -18.20 -3.43
N LYS A 111 -9.09 -18.65 -2.22
CA LYS A 111 -8.57 -19.90 -1.63
C LYS A 111 -8.80 -21.15 -2.48
N ASP A 112 -9.93 -21.19 -3.20
CA ASP A 112 -10.32 -22.33 -4.03
C ASP A 112 -10.04 -22.09 -5.53
N VAL A 113 -9.43 -20.97 -5.90
CA VAL A 113 -9.10 -20.65 -7.29
C VAL A 113 -7.70 -21.17 -7.62
N ASN A 114 -7.63 -22.15 -8.54
CA ASN A 114 -6.34 -22.62 -9.02
C ASN A 114 -5.75 -21.63 -10.04
N GLU A 115 -4.51 -21.16 -9.81
CA GLU A 115 -3.80 -20.21 -10.68
C GLU A 115 -4.55 -18.86 -10.87
N PRO A 116 -4.93 -18.16 -9.79
CA PRO A 116 -5.71 -16.92 -9.91
C PRO A 116 -4.94 -15.84 -10.67
N ARG A 117 -5.67 -15.09 -11.50
CA ARG A 117 -5.19 -13.88 -12.17
C ARG A 117 -5.67 -12.68 -11.40
N ILE A 118 -4.74 -11.89 -10.87
CA ILE A 118 -5.00 -10.75 -9.98
C ILE A 118 -4.54 -9.47 -10.67
N LEU A 119 -5.36 -8.45 -10.60
CA LEU A 119 -5.00 -7.08 -10.93
C LEU A 119 -4.92 -6.27 -9.63
N ASP A 120 -3.73 -5.74 -9.33
CA ASP A 120 -3.50 -4.74 -8.30
C ASP A 120 -3.52 -3.36 -8.99
N LEU A 121 -4.64 -2.66 -8.90
CA LEU A 121 -4.89 -1.38 -9.57
C LEU A 121 -4.68 -0.22 -8.60
N CYS A 122 -4.03 0.85 -9.03
CA CYS A 122 -3.46 1.91 -8.18
C CYS A 122 -2.43 1.31 -7.20
N CYS A 123 -1.51 0.50 -7.75
CA CYS A 123 -0.70 -0.40 -6.93
C CYS A 123 0.36 0.30 -6.05
N GLY A 124 0.74 1.55 -6.32
CA GLY A 124 1.72 2.31 -5.55
C GLY A 124 3.04 1.56 -5.37
N SER A 125 3.37 1.14 -4.16
CA SER A 125 4.53 0.31 -3.86
C SER A 125 4.40 -1.15 -4.34
N GLY A 126 3.18 -1.59 -4.70
CA GLY A 126 2.84 -2.96 -5.02
C GLY A 126 2.66 -3.86 -3.79
N CYS A 127 2.42 -3.30 -2.62
CA CYS A 127 2.35 -4.06 -1.37
C CYS A 127 1.22 -5.09 -1.38
N ILE A 128 0.02 -4.75 -1.88
CA ILE A 128 -1.12 -5.65 -1.97
C ILE A 128 -0.81 -6.82 -2.91
N GLY A 129 -0.41 -6.52 -4.15
CA GLY A 129 -0.12 -7.55 -5.15
C GLY A 129 1.07 -8.42 -4.76
N CYS A 130 2.11 -7.88 -4.10
CA CYS A 130 3.23 -8.67 -3.57
C CYS A 130 2.76 -9.61 -2.45
N ALA A 131 1.95 -9.12 -1.50
CA ALA A 131 1.41 -9.94 -0.43
C ALA A 131 0.54 -11.09 -0.98
N LEU A 132 -0.35 -10.80 -1.94
CA LEU A 132 -1.15 -11.81 -2.62
C LEU A 132 -0.27 -12.79 -3.39
N GLY A 133 0.71 -12.27 -4.14
CA GLY A 133 1.61 -13.09 -4.92
C GLY A 133 2.46 -14.05 -4.06
N VAL A 134 2.95 -13.63 -2.91
CA VAL A 134 3.73 -14.49 -2.00
C VAL A 134 2.86 -15.58 -1.39
N ASN A 135 1.64 -15.22 -0.96
CA ASN A 135 0.73 -16.15 -0.28
C ASN A 135 -0.02 -17.10 -1.25
N LEU A 136 -0.09 -16.77 -2.55
CA LEU A 136 -0.68 -17.59 -3.60
C LEU A 136 0.39 -18.00 -4.63
N PRO A 137 1.14 -19.09 -4.42
CA PRO A 137 2.31 -19.43 -5.23
C PRO A 137 2.03 -19.64 -6.73
N LYS A 138 0.79 -19.92 -7.10
CA LYS A 138 0.38 -20.09 -8.50
C LYS A 138 -0.27 -18.83 -9.10
N ALA A 139 -0.51 -17.79 -8.31
CA ALA A 139 -1.13 -16.56 -8.79
C ALA A 139 -0.25 -15.85 -9.83
N ARG A 140 -0.91 -15.25 -10.82
CA ARG A 140 -0.31 -14.29 -11.75
C ARG A 140 -0.83 -12.91 -11.42
N VAL A 141 0.06 -11.99 -11.11
CA VAL A 141 -0.29 -10.64 -10.65
C VAL A 141 0.11 -9.60 -11.69
N ILE A 142 -0.83 -8.75 -12.07
CA ILE A 142 -0.56 -7.54 -12.83
C ILE A 142 -0.70 -6.36 -11.87
N PHE A 143 0.32 -5.53 -11.82
CA PHE A 143 0.37 -4.29 -11.07
C PHE A 143 0.16 -3.15 -12.05
N ALA A 144 -0.80 -2.29 -11.77
CA ALA A 144 -1.13 -1.15 -12.63
C ALA A 144 -1.16 0.14 -11.82
N ASP A 145 -0.44 1.14 -12.29
CA ASP A 145 -0.39 2.48 -11.71
C ASP A 145 -0.16 3.51 -12.82
N ILE A 146 -0.60 4.73 -12.63
CA ILE A 146 -0.34 5.82 -13.57
C ILE A 146 1.08 6.39 -13.40
N SER A 147 1.66 6.27 -12.20
CA SER A 147 2.98 6.80 -11.88
C SER A 147 4.09 5.84 -12.31
N SER A 148 4.91 6.28 -13.25
CA SER A 148 6.11 5.53 -13.69
C SER A 148 7.13 5.35 -12.55
N GLU A 149 7.21 6.32 -11.65
CA GLU A 149 8.05 6.32 -10.45
C GLU A 149 7.55 5.27 -9.43
N ALA A 150 6.24 5.21 -9.19
CA ALA A 150 5.64 4.16 -8.36
C ALA A 150 5.90 2.78 -8.94
N LEU A 151 5.72 2.61 -10.25
CA LEU A 151 6.03 1.34 -10.94
C LEU A 151 7.51 0.95 -10.86
N SER A 152 8.41 1.92 -10.78
CA SER A 152 9.84 1.65 -10.53
C SER A 152 10.04 1.02 -9.15
N VAL A 153 9.34 1.49 -8.12
CA VAL A 153 9.35 0.91 -6.77
C VAL A 153 8.69 -0.47 -6.77
N THR A 154 7.52 -0.59 -7.41
CA THR A 154 6.80 -1.87 -7.56
C THR A 154 7.70 -2.94 -8.18
N ARG A 155 8.45 -2.63 -9.26
CA ARG A 155 9.38 -3.61 -9.88
C ARG A 155 10.49 -4.05 -8.95
N LYS A 156 11.00 -3.17 -8.08
CA LYS A 156 11.98 -3.53 -7.06
C LYS A 156 11.36 -4.49 -6.03
N ASN A 157 10.12 -4.26 -5.60
CA ASN A 157 9.40 -5.11 -4.67
C ASN A 157 9.05 -6.48 -5.30
N ILE A 158 8.62 -6.51 -6.56
CA ILE A 158 8.45 -7.76 -7.33
C ILE A 158 9.75 -8.59 -7.31
N SER A 159 10.88 -7.94 -7.54
CA SER A 159 12.20 -8.62 -7.54
C SER A 159 12.62 -9.06 -6.15
N LEU A 160 12.41 -8.22 -5.13
CA LEU A 160 12.71 -8.52 -3.73
C LEU A 160 11.99 -9.80 -3.27
N HIS A 161 10.72 -9.94 -3.65
CA HIS A 161 9.86 -11.08 -3.29
C HIS A 161 9.90 -12.22 -4.33
N ARG A 162 10.83 -12.19 -5.31
CA ARG A 162 11.04 -13.24 -6.32
C ARG A 162 9.79 -13.57 -7.15
N LEU A 163 9.00 -12.55 -7.47
CA LEU A 163 7.76 -12.69 -8.24
C LEU A 163 7.94 -12.51 -9.76
N ASN A 164 9.16 -12.24 -10.25
CA ASN A 164 9.44 -11.84 -11.65
C ASN A 164 8.88 -12.80 -12.71
N SER A 165 8.74 -14.10 -12.42
CA SER A 165 8.23 -15.09 -13.39
C SER A 165 6.70 -15.05 -13.56
N ARG A 166 5.98 -14.36 -12.67
CA ARG A 166 4.51 -14.38 -12.61
C ARG A 166 3.88 -13.03 -12.24
N ALA A 167 4.68 -11.98 -12.25
CA ALA A 167 4.27 -10.61 -11.97
C ALA A 167 4.74 -9.66 -13.07
N VAL A 168 3.88 -8.71 -13.46
CA VAL A 168 4.19 -7.66 -14.44
C VAL A 168 3.67 -6.33 -13.90
N ALA A 169 4.50 -5.29 -13.97
CA ALA A 169 4.11 -3.91 -13.63
C ALA A 169 4.00 -3.08 -14.92
N LEU A 170 2.86 -2.47 -15.16
CA LEU A 170 2.55 -1.68 -16.34
C LEU A 170 1.87 -0.36 -15.98
N GLU A 171 2.10 0.65 -16.80
CA GLU A 171 1.48 1.96 -16.67
C GLU A 171 0.04 1.91 -17.18
N ALA A 172 -0.89 2.33 -16.33
CA ALA A 172 -2.29 2.45 -16.68
C ALA A 172 -3.00 3.44 -15.75
N ASP A 173 -3.88 4.24 -16.34
CA ASP A 173 -4.70 5.20 -15.62
C ASP A 173 -6.04 4.55 -15.23
N ALA A 174 -6.32 4.47 -13.92
CA ALA A 174 -7.57 3.94 -13.40
C ALA A 174 -8.80 4.78 -13.81
N LEU A 175 -8.59 6.03 -14.21
CA LEU A 175 -9.64 6.92 -14.72
C LEU A 175 -9.92 6.72 -16.22
N ALA A 176 -9.07 5.98 -16.93
CA ALA A 176 -9.21 5.66 -18.35
C ALA A 176 -9.60 4.20 -18.59
N PRO A 177 -10.04 3.85 -19.80
CA PRO A 177 -10.25 2.45 -20.17
C PRO A 177 -8.95 1.63 -20.08
N PRO A 178 -9.04 0.35 -19.68
CA PRO A 178 -7.86 -0.51 -19.55
C PRO A 178 -7.12 -0.69 -20.88
N PRO A 179 -5.80 -0.89 -20.85
CA PRO A 179 -5.03 -1.22 -22.04
C PRO A 179 -5.57 -2.46 -22.74
N LEU A 180 -5.49 -2.47 -24.08
CA LEU A 180 -5.89 -3.62 -24.88
C LEU A 180 -5.20 -4.91 -24.40
N ARG A 181 -5.95 -6.03 -24.32
CA ARG A 181 -5.52 -7.35 -23.84
C ARG A 181 -5.50 -7.56 -22.31
N MET A 182 -5.87 -6.57 -21.50
CA MET A 182 -6.16 -6.81 -20.09
C MET A 182 -7.54 -7.44 -19.94
N GLN A 183 -7.58 -8.70 -19.56
CA GLN A 183 -8.87 -9.42 -19.40
C GLN A 183 -8.70 -10.70 -18.58
N ASN A 184 -9.82 -11.28 -18.19
CA ASN A 184 -9.90 -12.57 -17.50
C ASN A 184 -9.22 -12.57 -16.12
N PHE A 185 -9.43 -11.51 -15.32
CA PHE A 185 -9.01 -11.46 -13.93
C PHE A 185 -10.05 -12.14 -13.03
N ASP A 186 -9.55 -12.90 -12.06
CA ASP A 186 -10.37 -13.48 -11.00
C ASP A 186 -10.64 -12.43 -9.90
N LEU A 187 -9.68 -11.49 -9.72
CA LEU A 187 -9.77 -10.42 -8.74
C LEU A 187 -9.18 -9.12 -9.29
N ILE A 188 -9.88 -8.00 -9.06
CA ILE A 188 -9.30 -6.66 -9.02
C ILE A 188 -9.21 -6.25 -7.56
N ALA A 189 -7.99 -6.01 -7.07
CA ALA A 189 -7.70 -5.39 -5.79
C ALA A 189 -7.31 -3.93 -6.04
N CYS A 190 -7.89 -3.00 -5.31
CA CYS A 190 -7.65 -1.59 -5.53
C CYS A 190 -7.72 -0.82 -4.21
N ASN A 191 -6.64 -0.14 -3.87
CA ASN A 191 -6.64 0.92 -2.86
C ASN A 191 -6.49 2.26 -3.62
N PRO A 192 -7.57 2.85 -4.11
CA PRO A 192 -7.51 4.07 -4.90
C PRO A 192 -7.36 5.30 -4.00
N PRO A 193 -6.94 6.45 -4.54
CA PRO A 193 -7.09 7.73 -3.86
C PRO A 193 -8.56 7.98 -3.53
N TYR A 194 -8.86 8.33 -2.26
CA TYR A 194 -10.24 8.48 -1.77
C TYR A 194 -10.45 9.68 -0.84
N ILE A 195 -9.40 10.45 -0.56
CA ILE A 195 -9.48 11.65 0.28
C ILE A 195 -10.02 12.80 -0.57
N THR A 196 -10.98 13.57 -0.06
CA THR A 196 -11.49 14.72 -0.80
C THR A 196 -10.44 15.84 -0.90
N GLU A 197 -10.56 16.69 -1.91
CA GLU A 197 -9.66 17.85 -2.07
C GLU A 197 -9.60 18.74 -0.81
N GLU A 198 -10.74 18.91 -0.11
CA GLU A 198 -10.81 19.68 1.14
C GLU A 198 -10.05 18.98 2.26
N GLU A 199 -10.25 17.67 2.45
CA GLU A 199 -9.57 16.87 3.46
C GLU A 199 -8.08 16.78 3.20
N CYS A 200 -7.63 16.74 1.94
CA CYS A 200 -6.21 16.75 1.58
C CYS A 200 -5.47 17.97 2.16
N GLN A 201 -6.14 19.13 2.24
CA GLN A 201 -5.56 20.35 2.82
C GLN A 201 -5.44 20.27 4.35
N ALA A 202 -6.28 19.45 4.99
CA ALA A 202 -6.34 19.29 6.43
C ALA A 202 -5.47 18.12 6.95
N LEU A 203 -4.85 17.36 6.06
CA LEU A 203 -3.98 16.23 6.42
C LEU A 203 -2.81 16.68 7.31
N ASP A 204 -2.36 15.75 8.15
CA ASP A 204 -1.12 15.94 8.90
C ASP A 204 0.04 16.27 7.95
N THR A 205 0.92 17.18 8.39
CA THR A 205 2.06 17.63 7.58
C THR A 205 3.01 16.49 7.19
N SER A 206 3.10 15.45 8.00
CA SER A 206 3.90 14.26 7.71
C SER A 206 3.36 13.45 6.52
N VAL A 207 2.08 13.58 6.21
CA VAL A 207 1.43 12.97 5.05
C VAL A 207 1.41 13.96 3.89
N ARG A 208 0.79 15.13 4.11
CA ARG A 208 0.55 16.14 3.07
C ARG A 208 1.82 16.61 2.37
N ASP A 209 2.90 16.83 3.13
CA ASP A 209 4.12 17.47 2.61
C ASP A 209 5.15 16.44 2.08
N TRP A 210 4.92 15.13 2.33
CA TRP A 210 5.89 14.09 2.03
C TRP A 210 5.37 12.96 1.15
N GLU A 211 4.09 12.60 1.27
CA GLU A 211 3.51 11.53 0.45
C GLU A 211 2.94 12.08 -0.86
N PRO A 212 2.96 11.30 -1.95
CA PRO A 212 2.51 11.82 -3.24
C PRO A 212 1.02 12.13 -3.23
N MET A 213 0.64 13.37 -3.53
CA MET A 213 -0.76 13.81 -3.60
C MET A 213 -1.58 12.95 -4.56
N LEU A 214 -0.97 12.48 -5.65
CA LEU A 214 -1.58 11.55 -6.60
C LEU A 214 -2.12 10.26 -5.96
N ALA A 215 -1.56 9.84 -4.82
CA ALA A 215 -2.01 8.65 -4.09
C ALA A 215 -3.07 8.96 -3.02
N LEU A 216 -3.41 10.23 -2.81
CA LEU A 216 -4.31 10.69 -1.75
C LEU A 216 -5.61 11.26 -2.30
N ASP A 217 -5.51 12.12 -3.33
CA ASP A 217 -6.62 12.92 -3.85
C ASP A 217 -7.61 12.07 -4.67
N GLY A 218 -8.78 11.84 -4.08
CA GLY A 218 -9.93 11.14 -4.69
C GLY A 218 -10.91 12.05 -5.40
N GLY A 219 -10.60 13.35 -5.55
CA GLY A 219 -11.44 14.36 -6.17
C GLY A 219 -12.46 14.98 -5.20
N GLU A 220 -13.43 15.71 -5.75
CA GLU A 220 -14.38 16.53 -5.00
C GLU A 220 -15.11 15.79 -3.87
N ASP A 221 -15.55 14.55 -4.10
CA ASP A 221 -16.32 13.73 -3.16
C ASP A 221 -15.59 12.43 -2.73
N GLY A 222 -14.32 12.26 -3.11
CA GLY A 222 -13.54 11.07 -2.81
C GLY A 222 -14.00 9.79 -3.52
N LEU A 223 -14.95 9.87 -4.47
CA LEU A 223 -15.54 8.69 -5.11
C LEU A 223 -15.21 8.58 -6.61
N VAL A 224 -14.38 9.46 -7.14
CA VAL A 224 -14.07 9.54 -8.58
C VAL A 224 -13.47 8.22 -9.08
N PHE A 225 -12.54 7.65 -8.35
CA PHE A 225 -11.87 6.40 -8.74
C PHE A 225 -12.81 5.20 -8.69
N TYR A 226 -13.68 5.09 -7.68
CA TYR A 226 -14.64 3.99 -7.60
C TYR A 226 -15.58 4.00 -8.79
N ARG A 227 -16.15 5.18 -9.14
CA ARG A 227 -17.01 5.33 -10.33
C ARG A 227 -16.29 4.93 -11.60
N SER A 228 -15.08 5.42 -11.79
CA SER A 228 -14.28 5.14 -12.99
C SER A 228 -13.91 3.66 -13.10
N VAL A 229 -13.43 3.06 -12.03
CA VAL A 229 -13.05 1.64 -12.01
C VAL A 229 -14.26 0.76 -12.32
N LEU A 230 -15.43 1.05 -11.73
CA LEU A 230 -16.64 0.29 -12.00
C LEU A 230 -17.17 0.46 -13.43
N GLN A 231 -16.99 1.63 -14.03
CA GLN A 231 -17.38 1.92 -15.41
C GLN A 231 -16.42 1.30 -16.43
N ASN A 232 -15.12 1.49 -16.24
CA ASN A 232 -14.11 1.20 -17.25
C ASN A 232 -13.49 -0.21 -17.07
N TRP A 233 -13.26 -0.66 -15.85
CA TRP A 233 -12.44 -1.85 -15.55
C TRP A 233 -13.27 -3.11 -15.22
N LYS A 234 -14.57 -2.98 -14.99
CA LYS A 234 -15.44 -4.15 -14.76
C LYS A 234 -15.35 -5.20 -15.87
N SER A 235 -15.13 -4.76 -17.12
CA SER A 235 -15.06 -5.64 -18.28
C SER A 235 -13.87 -6.59 -18.26
N VAL A 236 -12.78 -6.25 -17.55
CA VAL A 236 -11.58 -7.10 -17.48
C VAL A 236 -11.74 -8.26 -16.49
N LEU A 237 -12.75 -8.20 -15.58
CA LEU A 237 -13.09 -9.30 -14.70
C LEU A 237 -13.77 -10.44 -15.48
N LYS A 238 -13.42 -11.67 -15.12
CA LYS A 238 -14.20 -12.86 -15.50
C LYS A 238 -15.63 -12.75 -14.97
N ASP A 239 -16.54 -13.48 -15.57
CA ASP A 239 -17.84 -13.73 -14.98
C ASP A 239 -17.68 -14.52 -13.67
N GLY A 240 -18.26 -14.00 -12.59
CA GLY A 240 -18.04 -14.50 -11.24
C GLY A 240 -16.73 -14.03 -10.58
N GLY A 241 -15.93 -13.20 -11.27
CA GLY A 241 -14.75 -12.55 -10.69
C GLY A 241 -15.13 -11.50 -9.64
N TRP A 242 -14.17 -11.11 -8.81
CA TRP A 242 -14.38 -10.22 -7.67
C TRP A 242 -13.68 -8.89 -7.85
N ILE A 243 -14.26 -7.86 -7.27
CA ILE A 243 -13.61 -6.58 -7.04
C ILE A 243 -13.55 -6.30 -5.54
N ILE A 244 -12.43 -5.78 -5.07
CA ILE A 244 -12.21 -5.42 -3.68
C ILE A 244 -11.57 -4.04 -3.61
N PHE A 245 -12.15 -3.16 -2.82
CA PHE A 245 -11.68 -1.80 -2.61
C PHE A 245 -11.32 -1.56 -1.15
N GLU A 246 -10.24 -0.82 -0.90
CA GLU A 246 -10.12 -0.04 0.32
C GLU A 246 -10.97 1.22 0.17
N ILE A 247 -11.60 1.67 1.27
CA ILE A 247 -12.47 2.85 1.31
C ILE A 247 -12.10 3.78 2.46
N GLY A 248 -12.38 5.06 2.28
CA GLY A 248 -12.32 6.05 3.35
C GLY A 248 -13.41 5.85 4.39
N GLU A 249 -13.19 6.38 5.58
CA GLU A 249 -14.19 6.38 6.64
C GLU A 249 -15.48 7.07 6.16
N GLY A 250 -16.64 6.44 6.41
CA GLY A 250 -17.94 6.94 5.99
C GLY A 250 -18.34 6.66 4.54
N GLN A 251 -17.44 6.19 3.67
CA GLN A 251 -17.74 5.96 2.23
C GLN A 251 -18.45 4.64 1.94
N ALA A 252 -18.60 3.73 2.92
CA ALA A 252 -19.11 2.38 2.67
C ALA A 252 -20.49 2.34 2.03
N ALA A 253 -21.42 3.23 2.42
CA ALA A 253 -22.77 3.28 1.88
C ALA A 253 -22.77 3.69 0.40
N ASP A 254 -21.98 4.69 0.04
CA ASP A 254 -21.90 5.22 -1.32
C ASP A 254 -21.20 4.23 -2.27
N VAL A 255 -20.07 3.64 -1.85
CA VAL A 255 -19.36 2.63 -2.65
C VAL A 255 -20.22 1.39 -2.83
N ARG A 256 -20.97 0.97 -1.80
CA ARG A 256 -21.96 -0.11 -1.90
C ARG A 256 -23.05 0.21 -2.96
N ALA A 257 -23.58 1.43 -2.96
CA ALA A 257 -24.57 1.86 -3.95
C ALA A 257 -23.99 1.85 -5.37
N LEU A 258 -22.76 2.31 -5.55
CA LEU A 258 -22.04 2.26 -6.83
C LEU A 258 -21.85 0.82 -7.34
N LEU A 259 -21.43 -0.11 -6.46
CA LEU A 259 -21.27 -1.53 -6.81
C LEU A 259 -22.58 -2.17 -7.25
N LEU A 260 -23.68 -1.92 -6.51
CA LEU A 260 -25.02 -2.42 -6.87
C LEU A 260 -25.48 -1.82 -8.19
N GLY A 261 -25.32 -0.50 -8.38
CA GLY A 261 -25.67 0.18 -9.64
C GLY A 261 -24.87 -0.33 -10.84
N ALA A 262 -23.63 -0.72 -10.63
CA ALA A 262 -22.79 -1.36 -11.65
C ALA A 262 -23.15 -2.85 -11.88
N GLY A 263 -24.14 -3.41 -11.16
CA GLY A 263 -24.63 -4.76 -11.33
C GLY A 263 -23.78 -5.85 -10.68
N PHE A 264 -22.99 -5.50 -9.67
CA PHE A 264 -22.33 -6.48 -8.81
C PHE A 264 -23.33 -7.07 -7.80
N HIS A 265 -22.97 -8.20 -7.20
CA HIS A 265 -23.76 -8.90 -6.17
C HIS A 265 -22.82 -9.52 -5.13
N ASN A 266 -23.35 -10.25 -4.15
CA ASN A 266 -22.57 -10.87 -3.07
C ASN A 266 -21.61 -9.88 -2.41
N LEU A 267 -22.15 -8.69 -2.04
CA LEU A 267 -21.38 -7.65 -1.40
C LEU A 267 -21.05 -8.02 0.04
N GLY A 268 -19.82 -7.74 0.44
CA GLY A 268 -19.37 -7.83 1.82
C GLY A 268 -18.54 -6.61 2.21
N CYS A 269 -18.32 -6.47 3.51
CA CYS A 269 -17.49 -5.43 4.08
C CYS A 269 -16.65 -6.01 5.22
N THR A 270 -15.38 -5.60 5.30
CA THR A 270 -14.47 -5.96 6.40
C THR A 270 -14.05 -4.70 7.14
N LEU A 271 -14.01 -4.82 8.45
CA LEU A 271 -13.58 -3.74 9.34
C LEU A 271 -12.06 -3.75 9.49
N ASP A 272 -11.50 -2.59 9.78
CA ASP A 272 -10.12 -2.46 10.26
C ASP A 272 -10.00 -2.85 11.74
N THR A 273 -8.81 -2.71 12.31
CA THR A 273 -8.53 -3.06 13.71
C THR A 273 -9.23 -2.17 14.72
N LEU A 274 -9.70 -1.00 14.32
CA LEU A 274 -10.45 -0.05 15.13
C LEU A 274 -11.97 -0.22 15.01
N GLY A 275 -12.42 -1.12 14.13
CA GLY A 275 -13.84 -1.40 13.90
C GLY A 275 -14.50 -0.47 12.87
N THR A 276 -13.71 0.25 12.07
CA THR A 276 -14.19 1.10 10.97
C THR A 276 -14.33 0.26 9.70
N GLU A 277 -15.41 0.48 8.92
CA GLU A 277 -15.57 -0.13 7.60
C GLU A 277 -14.43 0.35 6.67
N ARG A 278 -13.58 -0.57 6.27
CA ARG A 278 -12.37 -0.23 5.52
C ARG A 278 -12.28 -0.93 4.18
N ILE A 279 -12.79 -2.15 4.06
CA ILE A 279 -12.70 -2.94 2.85
C ILE A 279 -14.11 -3.29 2.39
N ILE A 280 -14.43 -3.01 1.14
CA ILE A 280 -15.67 -3.41 0.51
C ILE A 280 -15.37 -4.27 -0.70
N TYR A 281 -16.14 -5.34 -0.88
CA TYR A 281 -15.93 -6.28 -1.98
C TYR A 281 -17.26 -6.75 -2.57
N ALA A 282 -17.21 -7.14 -3.84
CA ALA A 282 -18.40 -7.60 -4.54
C ALA A 282 -18.03 -8.52 -5.71
N GLN A 283 -18.96 -9.38 -6.10
CA GLN A 283 -18.79 -10.33 -7.18
C GLN A 283 -19.52 -9.87 -8.45
N LYS A 284 -18.84 -9.93 -9.59
CA LYS A 284 -19.45 -9.70 -10.90
C LYS A 284 -20.45 -10.82 -11.21
N LYS A 285 -21.66 -10.48 -11.64
CA LYS A 285 -22.65 -11.47 -12.08
C LYS A 285 -22.13 -12.30 -13.24
N LYS A 286 -22.45 -13.58 -13.24
CA LYS A 286 -22.25 -14.43 -14.42
C LYS A 286 -23.20 -13.98 -15.52
N SER A 287 -22.69 -13.83 -16.74
CA SER A 287 -23.55 -13.61 -17.90
C SER A 287 -24.43 -14.85 -18.07
N ILE A 288 -25.74 -14.66 -18.15
CA ILE A 288 -26.65 -15.74 -18.52
C ILE A 288 -26.40 -15.99 -20.01
N PRO A 289 -26.07 -17.23 -20.45
CA PRO A 289 -26.01 -17.51 -21.85
C PRO A 289 -27.37 -17.13 -22.46
N THR A 290 -27.38 -16.23 -23.43
CA THR A 290 -28.56 -16.02 -24.25
C THR A 290 -28.68 -17.27 -25.10
N ASP A 291 -29.68 -18.13 -24.81
CA ASP A 291 -30.13 -19.22 -25.70
C ASP A 291 -30.65 -18.59 -26.99
N SER A 292 -29.73 -18.27 -27.88
CA SER A 292 -30.06 -17.81 -29.22
C SER A 292 -29.02 -18.29 -30.22
N GLU A 293 -28.95 -19.62 -30.39
CA GLU A 293 -28.51 -20.29 -31.60
C GLU A 293 -29.10 -21.70 -31.66
N GLU A 294 -30.43 -21.80 -31.63
CA GLU A 294 -31.17 -22.92 -32.18
C GLU A 294 -32.33 -22.38 -32.99
N MET A 295 -32.11 -22.05 -34.25
CA MET A 295 -33.05 -22.19 -35.34
C MET A 295 -32.31 -22.30 -36.68
#